data_fad7f54ef7a42d7c2e3ee40927577c7b
#
_entry.id   fad7f54ef7a42d7c2e3ee40927577c7b
#
_cell.length_a   1.000
_cell.length_b   1.000
_cell.length_c   1.000
_cell.angle_alpha   90.00
_cell.angle_beta   90.00
_cell.angle_gamma   90.00
#
_symmetry.space_group_name_H-M   'P 1'
#
loop_
_entity.id
_entity.type
_entity.pdbx_description
1 polymer ?
#
loop_
_entity_poly.entity_id
_entity_poly.type
_entity_poly.pdbx_seq_one_letter_code
_entity_poly.pdbx_strand_id
1 'polypeptide(L)'
;MNLFTSIFSAFGLSASAGLNAYIPLLTVALLARFTDLIELSSPWDTLEDWWVIGTLSVLLLIEFFADKIPAVNHINDIIQTFVRPTAGAIAFAASAGVIADSQPAFSLILGLLVAGGVHAAKSLAIRPAVTATTGGVGNVPISILEDIISTVLSILAIVIPILFAAIAIVITAWFVWWLWRRASRTEARQRM
;
A
#
# COMPACT_ATOMS: atom_id res chain seq x y z
N MET A 1 1.46 14.98 2.03
CA MET A 1 2.54 14.22 1.32
C MET A 1 2.89 14.93 0.02
N ASN A 2 4.15 14.84 -0.48
CA ASN A 2 4.47 15.35 -1.82
C ASN A 2 4.02 14.35 -2.89
N LEU A 3 3.88 14.82 -4.16
CA LEU A 3 3.38 14.01 -5.28
C LEU A 3 4.13 12.66 -5.43
N PHE A 4 5.44 12.68 -5.25
CA PHE A 4 6.28 11.49 -5.42
C PHE A 4 5.99 10.44 -4.34
N THR A 5 5.91 10.87 -3.07
CA THR A 5 5.59 9.97 -1.96
C THR A 5 4.19 9.38 -2.09
N SER A 6 3.21 10.19 -2.50
CA SER A 6 1.83 9.73 -2.71
C SER A 6 1.73 8.66 -3.81
N ILE A 7 2.45 8.84 -4.92
CA ILE A 7 2.47 7.85 -6.02
C ILE A 7 3.04 6.52 -5.53
N PHE A 8 4.20 6.52 -4.87
CA PHE A 8 4.81 5.29 -4.37
C PHE A 8 3.94 4.58 -3.35
N SER A 9 3.32 5.34 -2.42
CA SER A 9 2.37 4.79 -1.46
C SER A 9 1.16 4.16 -2.16
N ALA A 10 0.60 4.84 -3.16
CA ALA A 10 -0.55 4.36 -3.91
C ALA A 10 -0.26 3.04 -4.64
N PHE A 11 0.88 2.92 -5.32
CA PHE A 11 1.30 1.68 -5.97
C PHE A 11 1.55 0.54 -4.96
N GLY A 12 2.24 0.82 -3.86
CA GLY A 12 2.53 -0.17 -2.83
C GLY A 12 1.28 -0.69 -2.13
N LEU A 13 0.37 0.21 -1.75
CA LEU A 13 -0.91 -0.16 -1.12
C LEU A 13 -1.81 -0.94 -2.07
N SER A 14 -1.87 -0.52 -3.34
CA SER A 14 -2.65 -1.24 -4.35
C SER A 14 -2.07 -2.63 -4.64
N ALA A 15 -0.75 -2.78 -4.72
CA ALA A 15 -0.11 -4.09 -4.87
C ALA A 15 -0.40 -4.99 -3.66
N SER A 16 -0.36 -4.44 -2.45
CA SER A 16 -0.74 -5.14 -1.22
C SER A 16 -2.20 -5.62 -1.26
N ALA A 17 -3.12 -4.79 -1.79
CA ALA A 17 -4.53 -5.15 -1.95
C ALA A 17 -4.74 -6.36 -2.87
N GLY A 18 -3.86 -6.57 -3.82
CA GLY A 18 -3.85 -7.78 -4.66
C GLY A 18 -3.54 -9.07 -3.89
N LEU A 19 -2.85 -8.98 -2.75
CA LEU A 19 -2.57 -10.12 -1.86
C LEU A 19 -3.69 -10.35 -0.84
N ASN A 20 -4.12 -9.28 -0.15
CA ASN A 20 -5.26 -9.26 0.79
C ASN A 20 -6.00 -7.94 0.65
N ALA A 21 -7.32 -7.99 0.40
CA ALA A 21 -8.14 -6.83 0.07
C ALA A 21 -8.23 -5.82 1.23
N TYR A 22 -8.36 -6.31 2.45
CA TYR A 22 -8.78 -5.50 3.59
C TYR A 22 -7.61 -4.93 4.39
N ILE A 23 -6.44 -5.60 4.39
CA ILE A 23 -5.24 -5.17 5.11
C ILE A 23 -4.80 -3.76 4.69
N PRO A 24 -4.57 -3.44 3.40
CA PRO A 24 -4.13 -2.10 3.02
C PRO A 24 -5.19 -1.03 3.25
N LEU A 25 -6.48 -1.33 3.03
CA LEU A 25 -7.55 -0.39 3.32
C LEU A 25 -7.64 -0.07 4.82
N LEU A 26 -7.55 -1.11 5.66
CA LEU A 26 -7.55 -0.94 7.11
C LEU A 26 -6.28 -0.20 7.59
N THR A 27 -5.13 -0.45 6.98
CA THR A 27 -3.90 0.27 7.27
C THR A 27 -4.03 1.76 6.96
N VAL A 28 -4.57 2.12 5.78
CA VAL A 28 -4.85 3.51 5.40
C VAL A 28 -5.84 4.14 6.39
N ALA A 29 -6.96 3.48 6.66
CA ALA A 29 -8.01 3.95 7.55
C ALA A 29 -7.50 4.23 8.97
N LEU A 30 -6.72 3.31 9.53
CA LEU A 30 -6.15 3.46 10.88
C LEU A 30 -5.06 4.53 10.93
N LEU A 31 -4.17 4.59 9.94
CA LEU A 31 -3.10 5.59 9.93
C LEU A 31 -3.64 7.00 9.69
N ALA A 32 -4.64 7.16 8.81
CA ALA A 32 -5.28 8.45 8.60
C ALA A 32 -6.03 8.91 9.87
N ARG A 33 -6.72 7.99 10.55
CA ARG A 33 -7.48 8.34 11.74
C ARG A 33 -6.62 8.64 12.97
N PHE A 34 -5.52 7.92 13.18
CA PHE A 34 -4.73 8.00 14.42
C PHE A 34 -3.39 8.72 14.27
N THR A 35 -3.02 9.11 13.05
CA THR A 35 -1.73 9.78 12.78
C THR A 35 -1.90 10.86 11.72
N ASP A 36 -0.96 11.80 11.68
CA ASP A 36 -0.88 12.84 10.64
C ASP A 36 -0.04 12.39 9.42
N LEU A 37 0.19 11.08 9.26
CA LEU A 37 1.01 10.54 8.16
C LEU A 37 0.27 10.56 6.82
N ILE A 38 -1.04 10.41 6.86
CA ILE A 38 -1.93 10.40 5.69
C ILE A 38 -3.09 11.35 5.99
N GLU A 39 -3.35 12.25 5.06
CA GLU A 39 -4.56 13.07 5.04
C GLU A 39 -5.41 12.62 3.87
N LEU A 40 -6.63 12.18 4.14
CA LEU A 40 -7.57 11.74 3.12
C LEU A 40 -8.49 12.90 2.73
N SER A 41 -8.63 13.12 1.42
CA SER A 41 -9.61 14.06 0.86
C SER A 41 -10.92 13.34 0.55
N SER A 42 -12.03 14.10 0.56
CA SER A 42 -13.33 13.55 0.15
C SER A 42 -13.27 13.00 -1.29
N PRO A 43 -13.87 11.83 -1.56
CA PRO A 43 -14.75 11.05 -0.66
C PRO A 43 -14.01 10.01 0.20
N TRP A 44 -12.68 9.93 0.15
CA TRP A 44 -11.87 8.89 0.80
C TRP A 44 -11.74 9.06 2.30
N ASP A 45 -12.01 10.25 2.83
CA ASP A 45 -12.11 10.55 4.27
C ASP A 45 -13.13 9.65 5.00
N THR A 46 -14.12 9.13 4.29
CA THR A 46 -15.05 8.12 4.83
C THR A 46 -14.36 6.84 5.31
N LEU A 47 -13.14 6.53 4.82
CA LEU A 47 -12.38 5.38 5.32
C LEU A 47 -12.01 5.52 6.81
N GLU A 48 -11.96 6.74 7.33
CA GLU A 48 -11.67 7.03 8.74
C GLU A 48 -12.86 6.78 9.67
N ASP A 49 -14.06 6.58 9.14
CA ASP A 49 -15.25 6.34 9.93
C ASP A 49 -15.19 5.01 10.68
N TRP A 50 -15.60 5.01 11.95
CA TRP A 50 -15.65 3.80 12.77
C TRP A 50 -16.48 2.67 12.16
N TRP A 51 -17.49 3.02 11.40
CA TRP A 51 -18.31 2.07 10.64
C TRP A 51 -17.48 1.34 9.60
N VAL A 52 -16.68 2.07 8.83
CA VAL A 52 -15.85 1.51 7.76
C VAL A 52 -14.72 0.69 8.37
N ILE A 53 -14.03 1.22 9.39
CA ILE A 53 -12.98 0.49 10.12
C ILE A 53 -13.54 -0.81 10.72
N GLY A 54 -14.70 -0.75 11.36
CA GLY A 54 -15.37 -1.93 11.93
C GLY A 54 -15.73 -2.96 10.85
N THR A 55 -16.31 -2.51 9.74
CA THR A 55 -16.64 -3.36 8.60
C THR A 55 -15.42 -4.01 8.00
N LEU A 56 -14.35 -3.24 7.70
CA LEU A 56 -13.10 -3.76 7.16
C LEU A 56 -12.45 -4.77 8.11
N SER A 57 -12.51 -4.52 9.43
CA SER A 57 -11.98 -5.45 10.43
C SER A 57 -12.73 -6.78 10.44
N VAL A 58 -14.05 -6.75 10.36
CA VAL A 58 -14.88 -7.97 10.27
C VAL A 58 -14.61 -8.72 8.97
N LEU A 59 -14.54 -8.01 7.84
CA LEU A 59 -14.25 -8.61 6.54
C LEU A 59 -12.84 -9.22 6.49
N LEU A 60 -11.85 -8.57 7.11
CA LEU A 60 -10.50 -9.11 7.25
C LEU A 60 -10.51 -10.43 8.05
N LEU A 61 -11.24 -10.50 9.15
CA LEU A 61 -11.38 -11.74 9.92
C LEU A 61 -12.06 -12.84 9.11
N ILE A 62 -13.11 -12.50 8.36
CA ILE A 62 -13.80 -13.46 7.48
C ILE A 62 -12.83 -13.98 6.41
N GLU A 63 -12.08 -13.09 5.72
CA GLU A 63 -11.09 -13.49 4.70
C GLU A 63 -10.01 -14.38 5.32
N PHE A 64 -9.48 -13.98 6.49
CA PHE A 64 -8.45 -14.73 7.19
C PHE A 64 -8.86 -16.18 7.49
N PHE A 65 -10.08 -16.39 7.96
CA PHE A 65 -10.57 -17.74 8.24
C PHE A 65 -10.98 -18.50 6.96
N ALA A 66 -11.63 -17.81 6.01
CA ALA A 66 -12.08 -18.42 4.76
C ALA A 66 -10.91 -18.98 3.94
N ASP A 67 -9.80 -18.28 3.89
CA ASP A 67 -8.58 -18.70 3.18
C ASP A 67 -7.93 -19.97 3.77
N LYS A 68 -8.22 -20.29 5.03
CA LYS A 68 -7.63 -21.44 5.76
C LYS A 68 -8.49 -22.69 5.73
N ILE A 69 -9.72 -22.60 5.24
CA ILE A 69 -10.63 -23.75 5.11
C ILE A 69 -10.66 -24.18 3.63
N PRO A 70 -10.07 -25.34 3.26
CA PRO A 70 -9.92 -25.72 1.85
C PRO A 70 -11.21 -25.74 1.04
N ALA A 71 -12.33 -26.13 1.65
CA ALA A 71 -13.63 -26.15 0.97
C ALA A 71 -14.19 -24.74 0.69
N VAL A 72 -13.87 -23.76 1.54
CA VAL A 72 -14.33 -22.38 1.44
C VAL A 72 -13.39 -21.54 0.59
N ASN A 73 -12.09 -21.85 0.62
CA ASN A 73 -11.04 -21.12 -0.05
C ASN A 73 -11.30 -20.94 -1.55
N HIS A 74 -11.80 -21.98 -2.24
CA HIS A 74 -12.08 -21.88 -3.67
C HIS A 74 -13.21 -20.87 -3.98
N ILE A 75 -14.26 -20.85 -3.16
CA ILE A 75 -15.35 -19.86 -3.31
C ILE A 75 -14.83 -18.46 -2.94
N ASN A 76 -14.03 -18.36 -1.88
CA ASN A 76 -13.41 -17.11 -1.49
C ASN A 76 -12.53 -16.54 -2.59
N ASP A 77 -11.72 -17.36 -3.27
CA ASP A 77 -10.87 -16.90 -4.39
C ASP A 77 -11.70 -16.32 -5.54
N ILE A 78 -12.87 -16.88 -5.84
CA ILE A 78 -13.78 -16.34 -6.86
C ILE A 78 -14.29 -14.96 -6.44
N ILE A 79 -14.73 -14.81 -5.20
CA ILE A 79 -15.20 -13.53 -4.65
C ILE A 79 -14.05 -12.52 -4.68
N GLN A 80 -12.88 -12.91 -4.22
CA GLN A 80 -11.68 -12.06 -4.14
C GLN A 80 -11.16 -11.60 -5.51
N THR A 81 -11.52 -12.31 -6.60
CA THR A 81 -11.21 -11.88 -7.97
C THR A 81 -11.85 -10.52 -8.31
N PHE A 82 -12.94 -10.16 -7.66
CA PHE A 82 -13.59 -8.85 -7.81
C PHE A 82 -13.24 -7.92 -6.65
N VAL A 83 -13.15 -8.43 -5.43
CA VAL A 83 -12.95 -7.62 -4.23
C VAL A 83 -11.54 -7.03 -4.20
N ARG A 84 -10.48 -7.81 -4.49
CA ARG A 84 -9.09 -7.33 -4.43
C ARG A 84 -8.75 -6.24 -5.43
N PRO A 85 -9.12 -6.34 -6.72
CA PRO A 85 -8.93 -5.23 -7.66
C PRO A 85 -9.69 -3.98 -7.24
N THR A 86 -10.92 -4.13 -6.73
CA THR A 86 -11.73 -3.00 -6.24
C THR A 86 -11.09 -2.35 -5.00
N ALA A 87 -10.64 -3.14 -4.05
CA ALA A 87 -9.91 -2.65 -2.87
C ALA A 87 -8.63 -1.91 -3.27
N GLY A 88 -7.90 -2.43 -4.26
CA GLY A 88 -6.71 -1.80 -4.81
C GLY A 88 -7.00 -0.49 -5.54
N ALA A 89 -8.12 -0.40 -6.24
CA ALA A 89 -8.58 0.83 -6.85
C ALA A 89 -8.84 1.91 -5.79
N ILE A 90 -9.55 1.55 -4.71
CA ILE A 90 -9.83 2.45 -3.58
C ILE A 90 -8.54 2.85 -2.88
N ALA A 91 -7.67 1.90 -2.54
CA ALA A 91 -6.40 2.16 -1.86
C ALA A 91 -5.48 3.09 -2.68
N PHE A 92 -5.42 2.89 -4.00
CA PHE A 92 -4.68 3.77 -4.90
C PHE A 92 -5.26 5.18 -4.91
N ALA A 93 -6.57 5.32 -5.13
CA ALA A 93 -7.21 6.61 -5.22
C ALA A 93 -7.16 7.38 -3.89
N ALA A 94 -7.34 6.70 -2.76
CA ALA A 94 -7.22 7.31 -1.43
C ALA A 94 -5.80 7.82 -1.12
N SER A 95 -4.76 7.20 -1.72
CA SER A 95 -3.36 7.51 -1.39
C SER A 95 -2.65 8.34 -2.47
N ALA A 96 -3.21 8.46 -3.66
CA ALA A 96 -2.58 9.15 -4.79
C ALA A 96 -2.61 10.70 -4.69
N GLY A 97 -3.28 11.27 -3.69
CA GLY A 97 -3.33 12.72 -3.44
C GLY A 97 -3.74 13.52 -4.68
N VAL A 98 -2.91 14.49 -5.08
CA VAL A 98 -3.20 15.42 -6.20
C VAL A 98 -3.60 14.72 -7.51
N ILE A 99 -3.11 13.49 -7.78
CA ILE A 99 -3.52 12.75 -8.99
C ILE A 99 -4.96 12.26 -8.84
N ALA A 100 -5.34 11.79 -7.67
CA ALA A 100 -6.71 11.35 -7.41
C ALA A 100 -7.69 12.53 -7.47
N ASP A 101 -7.30 13.69 -6.97
CA ASP A 101 -8.12 14.91 -7.00
C ASP A 101 -8.32 15.43 -8.43
N SER A 102 -7.27 15.39 -9.26
CA SER A 102 -7.33 15.88 -10.63
C SER A 102 -7.92 14.87 -11.62
N GLN A 103 -7.67 13.57 -11.42
CA GLN A 103 -8.10 12.48 -12.31
C GLN A 103 -8.50 11.22 -11.52
N PRO A 104 -9.63 11.24 -10.81
CA PRO A 104 -10.03 10.13 -9.94
C PRO A 104 -10.26 8.82 -10.71
N ALA A 105 -10.82 8.87 -11.90
CA ALA A 105 -11.03 7.70 -12.74
C ALA A 105 -9.72 7.02 -13.14
N PHE A 106 -8.67 7.79 -13.44
CA PHE A 106 -7.36 7.26 -13.79
C PHE A 106 -6.71 6.57 -12.57
N SER A 107 -6.80 7.16 -11.38
CA SER A 107 -6.31 6.57 -10.13
C SER A 107 -7.00 5.24 -9.82
N LEU A 108 -8.32 5.18 -9.98
CA LEU A 108 -9.09 3.94 -9.80
C LEU A 108 -8.67 2.85 -10.80
N ILE A 109 -8.50 3.20 -12.07
CA ILE A 109 -8.07 2.25 -13.11
C ILE A 109 -6.66 1.73 -12.82
N LEU A 110 -5.71 2.59 -12.46
CA LEU A 110 -4.35 2.16 -12.11
C LEU A 110 -4.37 1.21 -10.92
N GLY A 111 -5.08 1.55 -9.86
CA GLY A 111 -5.20 0.69 -8.69
C GLY A 111 -5.81 -0.66 -9.00
N LEU A 112 -6.88 -0.68 -9.81
CA LEU A 112 -7.53 -1.91 -10.27
C LEU A 112 -6.56 -2.80 -11.05
N LEU A 113 -5.78 -2.22 -11.98
CA LEU A 113 -4.81 -2.96 -12.79
C LEU A 113 -3.66 -3.51 -11.93
N VAL A 114 -3.13 -2.73 -11.00
CA VAL A 114 -2.04 -3.16 -10.11
C VAL A 114 -2.51 -4.31 -9.21
N ALA A 115 -3.58 -4.11 -8.46
CA ALA A 115 -4.10 -5.15 -7.57
C ALA A 115 -4.60 -6.37 -8.32
N GLY A 116 -5.30 -6.16 -9.45
CA GLY A 116 -5.76 -7.24 -10.31
C GLY A 116 -4.60 -8.06 -10.89
N GLY A 117 -3.52 -7.40 -11.31
CA GLY A 117 -2.30 -8.07 -11.79
C GLY A 117 -1.62 -8.93 -10.73
N VAL A 118 -1.47 -8.40 -9.49
CA VAL A 118 -0.93 -9.15 -8.35
C VAL A 118 -1.84 -10.33 -8.00
N HIS A 119 -3.16 -10.11 -7.92
CA HIS A 119 -4.12 -11.18 -7.66
C HIS A 119 -4.09 -12.26 -8.76
N ALA A 120 -4.05 -11.87 -10.03
CA ALA A 120 -3.96 -12.80 -11.14
C ALA A 120 -2.67 -13.64 -11.09
N ALA A 121 -1.52 -13.03 -10.81
CA ALA A 121 -0.26 -13.75 -10.64
C ALA A 121 -0.35 -14.79 -9.50
N LYS A 122 -0.96 -14.41 -8.36
CA LYS A 122 -1.20 -15.29 -7.23
C LYS A 122 -2.14 -16.44 -7.58
N SER A 123 -3.31 -16.16 -8.13
CA SER A 123 -4.37 -17.13 -8.38
C SER A 123 -4.10 -18.07 -9.57
N LEU A 124 -3.42 -17.56 -10.61
CA LEU A 124 -3.16 -18.31 -11.83
C LEU A 124 -1.81 -19.03 -11.86
N ALA A 125 -0.82 -18.56 -11.07
CA ALA A 125 0.51 -19.16 -11.06
C ALA A 125 0.88 -19.76 -9.70
N ILE A 126 0.87 -18.98 -8.62
CA ILE A 126 1.40 -19.41 -7.32
C ILE A 126 0.52 -20.50 -6.69
N ARG A 127 -0.78 -20.27 -6.55
CA ARG A 127 -1.69 -21.23 -5.91
C ARG A 127 -1.82 -22.55 -6.66
N PRO A 128 -1.97 -22.60 -8.00
CA PRO A 128 -1.96 -23.87 -8.73
C PRO A 128 -0.64 -24.63 -8.59
N ALA A 129 0.52 -23.93 -8.63
CA ALA A 129 1.81 -24.57 -8.44
C ALA A 129 1.96 -25.19 -7.05
N VAL A 130 1.54 -24.49 -5.99
CA VAL A 130 1.53 -25.00 -4.61
C VAL A 130 0.58 -26.20 -4.48
N THR A 131 -0.61 -26.09 -5.03
CA THR A 131 -1.60 -27.21 -5.01
C THR A 131 -1.07 -28.45 -5.72
N ALA A 132 -0.45 -28.28 -6.89
CA ALA A 132 0.13 -29.39 -7.66
C ALA A 132 1.31 -30.07 -6.94
N THR A 133 2.13 -29.29 -6.20
CA THR A 133 3.31 -29.84 -5.52
C THR A 133 3.02 -30.38 -4.12
N THR A 134 1.98 -29.89 -3.44
CA THR A 134 1.70 -30.24 -2.04
C THR A 134 0.36 -30.94 -1.82
N GLY A 135 -0.39 -31.21 -2.89
CA GLY A 135 -1.76 -31.76 -2.76
C GLY A 135 -2.73 -30.77 -2.09
N GLY A 136 -2.42 -29.47 -2.09
CA GLY A 136 -3.25 -28.42 -1.49
C GLY A 136 -2.94 -28.08 -0.04
N VAL A 137 -2.16 -28.90 0.68
CA VAL A 137 -1.78 -28.66 2.09
C VAL A 137 -0.96 -27.36 2.23
N GLY A 138 -0.15 -27.02 1.22
CA GLY A 138 0.66 -25.80 1.19
C GLY A 138 -0.14 -24.51 1.03
N ASN A 139 -1.42 -24.56 0.68
CA ASN A 139 -2.21 -23.34 0.48
C ASN A 139 -2.44 -22.55 1.77
N VAL A 140 -2.56 -23.21 2.92
CA VAL A 140 -2.74 -22.54 4.23
C VAL A 140 -1.48 -21.76 4.64
N PRO A 141 -0.27 -22.34 4.66
CA PRO A 141 0.96 -21.57 4.93
C PRO A 141 1.18 -20.42 3.94
N ILE A 142 0.87 -20.62 2.66
CA ILE A 142 0.99 -19.55 1.65
C ILE A 142 0.02 -18.42 1.94
N SER A 143 -1.24 -18.71 2.30
CA SER A 143 -2.20 -17.67 2.68
C SER A 143 -1.73 -16.85 3.89
N ILE A 144 -1.16 -17.50 4.91
CA ILE A 144 -0.59 -16.78 6.06
C ILE A 144 0.58 -15.89 5.61
N LEU A 145 1.44 -16.38 4.74
CA LEU A 145 2.56 -15.60 4.20
C LEU A 145 2.07 -14.39 3.38
N GLU A 146 1.02 -14.56 2.58
CA GLU A 146 0.39 -13.49 1.83
C GLU A 146 -0.16 -12.39 2.74
N ASP A 147 -0.81 -12.74 3.85
CA ASP A 147 -1.31 -11.80 4.86
C ASP A 147 -0.15 -11.02 5.51
N ILE A 148 0.94 -11.71 5.87
CA ILE A 148 2.14 -11.08 6.43
C ILE A 148 2.77 -10.12 5.43
N ILE A 149 2.96 -10.56 4.17
CA ILE A 149 3.53 -9.73 3.11
C ILE A 149 2.64 -8.52 2.85
N SER A 150 1.32 -8.70 2.78
CA SER A 150 0.37 -7.60 2.59
C SER A 150 0.47 -6.58 3.72
N THR A 151 0.56 -7.04 4.97
CA THR A 151 0.72 -6.16 6.14
C THR A 151 2.03 -5.37 6.07
N VAL A 152 3.15 -6.06 5.83
CA VAL A 152 4.47 -5.43 5.73
C VAL A 152 4.52 -4.45 4.57
N LEU A 153 4.03 -4.83 3.39
CA LEU A 153 3.98 -3.96 2.21
C LEU A 153 3.11 -2.73 2.45
N SER A 154 1.96 -2.86 3.11
CA SER A 154 1.07 -1.72 3.41
C SER A 154 1.74 -0.71 4.32
N ILE A 155 2.43 -1.17 5.36
CA ILE A 155 3.17 -0.30 6.27
C ILE A 155 4.36 0.34 5.54
N LEU A 156 5.16 -0.44 4.83
CA LEU A 156 6.33 0.06 4.10
C LEU A 156 5.96 1.03 2.99
N ALA A 157 4.85 0.81 2.30
CA ALA A 157 4.35 1.71 1.26
C ALA A 157 4.09 3.13 1.77
N ILE A 158 3.76 3.28 3.06
CA ILE A 158 3.51 4.58 3.68
C ILE A 158 4.79 5.13 4.33
N VAL A 159 5.54 4.29 5.04
CA VAL A 159 6.70 4.70 5.85
C VAL A 159 7.94 4.95 4.99
N ILE A 160 8.22 4.10 3.99
CA ILE A 160 9.43 4.22 3.16
C ILE A 160 9.48 5.55 2.39
N PRO A 161 8.43 5.99 1.67
CA PRO A 161 8.47 7.27 0.98
C PRO A 161 8.74 8.45 1.91
N ILE A 162 8.20 8.40 3.14
CA ILE A 162 8.44 9.43 4.16
C ILE A 162 9.90 9.41 4.61
N LEU A 163 10.48 8.23 4.82
CA LEU A 163 11.90 8.07 5.17
C LEU A 163 12.81 8.58 4.04
N PHE A 164 12.51 8.25 2.78
CA PHE A 164 13.26 8.77 1.64
C PHE A 164 13.20 10.30 1.54
N ALA A 165 12.03 10.89 1.75
CA ALA A 165 11.87 12.34 1.76
C ALA A 165 12.70 12.98 2.90
N ALA A 166 12.67 12.43 4.10
CA ALA A 166 13.45 12.90 5.23
C ALA A 166 14.97 12.81 4.96
N ILE A 167 15.43 11.68 4.43
CA ILE A 167 16.84 11.50 4.07
C ILE A 167 17.26 12.49 2.98
N ALA A 168 16.45 12.70 1.95
CA ALA A 168 16.73 13.66 0.89
C ALA A 168 16.86 15.09 1.42
N ILE A 169 15.99 15.51 2.35
CA ILE A 169 16.07 16.81 3.02
C ILE A 169 17.38 16.94 3.79
N VAL A 170 17.75 15.92 4.57
CA VAL A 170 19.01 15.94 5.37
C VAL A 170 20.23 16.04 4.45
N ILE A 171 20.27 15.25 3.37
CA ILE A 171 21.39 15.28 2.40
C ILE A 171 21.47 16.66 1.72
N THR A 172 20.33 17.20 1.31
CA THR A 172 20.26 18.51 0.65
C THR A 172 20.72 19.63 1.61
N ALA A 173 20.23 19.63 2.85
CA ALA A 173 20.62 20.56 3.87
C ALA A 173 22.12 20.48 4.18
N TRP A 174 22.67 19.27 4.30
CA TRP A 174 24.10 19.03 4.49
C TRP A 174 24.93 19.54 3.29
N PHE A 175 24.47 19.28 2.06
CA PHE A 175 25.17 19.73 0.84
C PHE A 175 25.18 21.26 0.72
N VAL A 176 24.06 21.92 0.98
CA VAL A 176 23.95 23.38 1.00
C VAL A 176 24.88 23.98 2.08
N TRP A 177 24.87 23.42 3.29
CA TRP A 177 25.75 23.85 4.37
C TRP A 177 27.24 23.66 4.01
N TRP A 178 27.59 22.54 3.36
CA TRP A 178 28.96 22.29 2.90
C TRP A 178 29.43 23.29 1.83
N LEU A 179 28.56 23.62 0.86
CA LEU A 179 28.82 24.63 -0.15
C LEU A 179 29.03 26.01 0.50
N TRP A 180 28.15 26.39 1.43
CA TRP A 180 28.25 27.66 2.15
C TRP A 180 29.57 27.76 2.94
N ARG A 181 29.95 26.71 3.65
CA ARG A 181 31.24 26.65 4.35
C ARG A 181 32.44 26.80 3.41
N ARG A 182 32.36 26.20 2.21
CA ARG A 182 33.45 26.39 1.21
C ARG A 182 33.52 27.82 0.71
N ALA A 183 32.42 28.43 0.35
CA ALA A 183 32.36 29.82 -0.10
C ALA A 183 32.93 30.78 0.94
N SER A 184 32.55 30.67 2.19
CA SER A 184 33.04 31.51 3.30
C SER A 184 34.56 31.39 3.52
N ARG A 185 35.14 30.20 3.29
CA ARG A 185 36.61 30.02 3.41
C ARG A 185 37.39 30.62 2.24
N THR A 186 36.79 30.73 1.07
CA THR A 186 37.41 31.34 -0.12
C THR A 186 37.48 32.85 0.05
N GLU A 187 36.41 33.47 0.56
CA GLU A 187 36.38 34.90 0.85
C GLU A 187 37.38 35.34 1.94
N ALA A 188 37.53 34.52 2.98
CA ALA A 188 38.50 34.77 4.04
C ALA A 188 39.96 34.75 3.54
N ARG A 189 40.28 33.87 2.54
CA ARG A 189 41.61 33.81 1.92
C ARG A 189 41.92 35.02 0.98
N GLN A 190 40.91 35.65 0.40
CA GLN A 190 41.10 36.81 -0.49
C GLN A 190 41.27 38.11 0.27
N ARG A 191 40.98 38.14 1.56
CA ARG A 191 41.11 39.32 2.43
C ARG A 191 42.44 39.38 3.23
N MET A 192 43.30 38.36 3.11
CA MET A 192 44.65 38.30 3.66
C MET A 192 45.68 38.59 2.57
#